data_a1a8be45364e523c9935c7e8419aa8c1
#
_entry.id   a1a8be45364e523c9935c7e8419aa8c1
#
_cell.length_a   1.000
_cell.length_b   1.000
_cell.length_c   1.000
_cell.angle_alpha   90.00
_cell.angle_beta   90.00
_cell.angle_gamma   90.00
#
_symmetry.space_group_name_H-M   'P 1'
#
loop_
_entity.id
_entity.type
_entity.pdbx_description
1 polymer ?
#
loop_
_entity_poly.entity_id
_entity_poly.type
_entity_poly.pdbx_seq_one_letter_code
_entity_poly.pdbx_strand_id
1 'polypeptide(L)'
;MKGRKKILLLALFAVATLVFSACSKTQTNNDFSVGGIVITDADFFEISILVNGTKTDYSLDSSGYFNLSHLKSGDVITFSKEGYTFNSYTVGGFSVDGIEIVGTKCRYDVLTFFDENCGKVKGARKYEYGETAKLTVTPKEHFEIDGIYEKDNLVSSNSEYSFTVTDDRVFVVKFSKKKYPITIEKTDEACVVAAPESAAFG
;
A
#
# COMPACT_ATOMS: atom_id res chain seq x y z
N MET A 1 -24.25 -102.82 -34.51
CA MET A 1 -23.07 -103.01 -33.67
C MET A 1 -22.58 -101.61 -33.25
N LYS A 2 -22.32 -101.40 -32.01
CA LYS A 2 -22.30 -100.15 -31.28
C LYS A 2 -21.10 -99.27 -31.55
N GLY A 3 -21.31 -98.05 -32.13
CA GLY A 3 -20.28 -96.99 -32.24
C GLY A 3 -20.28 -96.18 -30.98
N ARG A 4 -19.17 -96.17 -30.28
CA ARG A 4 -18.92 -95.33 -29.09
C ARG A 4 -18.63 -93.89 -29.54
N LYS A 5 -19.54 -92.97 -29.26
CA LYS A 5 -19.26 -91.52 -29.38
C LYS A 5 -18.29 -91.09 -28.29
N LYS A 6 -17.14 -90.67 -28.63
CA LYS A 6 -16.23 -90.05 -27.71
C LYS A 6 -16.67 -88.57 -27.55
N ILE A 7 -17.12 -88.28 -26.37
CA ILE A 7 -17.43 -86.89 -25.96
C ILE A 7 -16.07 -86.22 -25.63
N LEU A 8 -15.67 -85.32 -26.46
CA LEU A 8 -14.51 -84.52 -26.19
C LEU A 8 -14.94 -83.38 -25.25
N LEU A 9 -14.57 -83.49 -23.98
CA LEU A 9 -14.82 -82.49 -23.01
C LEU A 9 -13.81 -81.37 -23.22
N LEU A 10 -14.26 -80.27 -23.85
CA LEU A 10 -13.44 -79.07 -24.03
C LEU A 10 -13.46 -78.30 -22.70
N ALA A 11 -12.42 -78.51 -21.90
CA ALA A 11 -12.21 -77.66 -20.72
C ALA A 11 -11.85 -76.24 -21.14
N LEU A 12 -12.85 -75.39 -21.05
CA LEU A 12 -12.64 -73.92 -21.26
C LEU A 12 -11.91 -73.36 -20.04
N PHE A 13 -10.59 -73.26 -20.14
CA PHE A 13 -9.81 -72.49 -19.18
C PHE A 13 -10.09 -71.00 -19.41
N ALA A 14 -11.05 -70.47 -18.65
CA ALA A 14 -11.20 -69.03 -18.52
C ALA A 14 -10.03 -68.50 -17.72
N VAL A 15 -8.99 -68.01 -18.40
CA VAL A 15 -7.94 -67.23 -17.80
C VAL A 15 -8.56 -65.86 -17.46
N ALA A 16 -9.04 -65.75 -16.25
CA ALA A 16 -9.38 -64.42 -15.68
C ALA A 16 -8.08 -63.65 -15.51
N THR A 17 -7.71 -62.88 -16.50
CA THR A 17 -6.70 -61.83 -16.34
C THR A 17 -7.27 -60.80 -15.40
N LEU A 18 -6.96 -60.94 -14.11
CA LEU A 18 -7.07 -59.86 -13.12
C LEU A 18 -6.13 -58.73 -13.59
N VAL A 19 -6.70 -57.81 -14.33
CA VAL A 19 -6.04 -56.51 -14.53
C VAL A 19 -6.10 -55.82 -13.19
N PHE A 20 -5.08 -56.02 -12.36
CA PHE A 20 -4.78 -55.09 -11.27
C PHE A 20 -4.45 -53.79 -11.95
N SER A 21 -5.46 -52.95 -12.16
CA SER A 21 -5.27 -51.50 -12.32
C SER A 21 -4.70 -51.06 -10.98
N ALA A 22 -3.39 -51.20 -10.82
CA ALA A 22 -2.65 -50.48 -9.83
C ALA A 22 -2.80 -49.02 -10.26
N CYS A 23 -3.87 -48.37 -9.81
CA CYS A 23 -3.89 -46.95 -9.67
C CYS A 23 -2.75 -46.65 -8.68
N SER A 24 -1.53 -46.58 -9.19
CA SER A 24 -0.46 -45.93 -8.48
C SER A 24 -0.99 -44.51 -8.30
N LYS A 25 -1.56 -44.20 -7.14
CA LYS A 25 -1.58 -42.85 -6.63
C LYS A 25 -0.11 -42.45 -6.67
N THR A 26 0.29 -41.80 -7.74
CA THR A 26 1.48 -41.00 -7.75
C THR A 26 1.26 -40.04 -6.59
N GLN A 27 1.81 -40.35 -5.45
CA GLN A 27 1.96 -39.40 -4.37
C GLN A 27 2.86 -38.34 -4.99
N THR A 28 2.24 -37.36 -5.65
CA THR A 28 2.93 -36.14 -5.99
C THR A 28 3.41 -35.60 -4.65
N ASN A 29 4.69 -35.74 -4.39
CA ASN A 29 5.33 -35.02 -3.31
C ASN A 29 5.09 -33.54 -3.61
N ASN A 30 3.96 -33.02 -3.07
CA ASN A 30 3.60 -31.61 -3.18
C ASN A 30 4.38 -30.80 -2.14
N ASP A 31 5.64 -31.09 -1.98
CA ASP A 31 6.53 -30.45 -1.02
C ASP A 31 7.66 -29.77 -1.79
N PHE A 32 7.41 -28.53 -2.17
CA PHE A 32 8.36 -27.72 -2.92
C PHE A 32 9.06 -26.73 -2.00
N SER A 33 10.25 -26.33 -2.40
CA SER A 33 10.97 -25.22 -1.79
C SER A 33 11.12 -24.07 -2.79
N VAL A 34 11.06 -22.85 -2.28
CA VAL A 34 11.28 -21.63 -3.05
C VAL A 34 12.25 -20.75 -2.29
N GLY A 35 13.40 -20.48 -2.93
CA GLY A 35 14.43 -19.58 -2.44
C GLY A 35 14.62 -18.39 -3.36
N GLY A 36 15.13 -17.30 -2.82
CA GLY A 36 15.39 -16.10 -3.60
C GLY A 36 15.85 -14.92 -2.77
N ILE A 37 15.87 -13.77 -3.39
CA ILE A 37 16.32 -12.53 -2.79
C ILE A 37 15.25 -11.44 -2.92
N VAL A 38 15.07 -10.64 -1.86
CA VAL A 38 14.27 -9.42 -1.88
C VAL A 38 15.17 -8.23 -2.18
N ILE A 39 14.83 -7.48 -3.22
CA ILE A 39 15.53 -6.27 -3.67
C ILE A 39 14.68 -5.08 -3.25
N THR A 40 15.12 -4.31 -2.26
CA THR A 40 14.41 -3.15 -1.71
C THR A 40 15.36 -2.26 -0.88
N ASP A 41 14.95 -1.04 -0.59
CA ASP A 41 15.57 -0.15 0.40
C ASP A 41 14.97 -0.27 1.81
N ALA A 42 14.01 -1.19 1.99
CA ALA A 42 13.40 -1.48 3.28
C ALA A 42 14.35 -2.27 4.20
N ASP A 43 14.17 -2.13 5.51
CA ASP A 43 14.80 -3.02 6.48
C ASP A 43 14.21 -4.44 6.34
N PHE A 44 15.06 -5.41 6.02
CA PHE A 44 14.68 -6.80 5.80
C PHE A 44 14.00 -7.44 7.02
N PHE A 45 14.41 -7.08 8.23
CA PHE A 45 13.85 -7.65 9.46
C PHE A 45 12.41 -7.21 9.75
N GLU A 46 11.94 -6.13 9.09
CA GLU A 46 10.57 -5.65 9.20
C GLU A 46 9.64 -6.21 8.12
N ILE A 47 10.18 -6.97 7.16
CA ILE A 47 9.40 -7.58 6.08
C ILE A 47 8.83 -8.91 6.55
N SER A 48 7.52 -9.06 6.49
CA SER A 48 6.83 -10.32 6.75
C SER A 48 6.63 -11.11 5.46
N ILE A 49 6.83 -12.43 5.53
CA ILE A 49 6.56 -13.35 4.42
C ILE A 49 5.22 -14.04 4.67
N LEU A 50 4.35 -14.04 3.67
CA LEU A 50 3.03 -14.65 3.73
C LEU A 50 2.91 -15.73 2.64
N VAL A 51 2.23 -16.83 2.98
CA VAL A 51 1.83 -17.85 2.02
C VAL A 51 0.30 -17.90 2.02
N ASN A 52 -0.30 -17.73 0.86
CA ASN A 52 -1.76 -17.64 0.68
C ASN A 52 -2.41 -16.61 1.63
N GLY A 53 -1.74 -15.47 1.84
CA GLY A 53 -2.20 -14.39 2.72
C GLY A 53 -2.01 -14.65 4.23
N THR A 54 -1.48 -15.82 4.62
CA THR A 54 -1.19 -16.13 6.03
C THR A 54 0.28 -15.86 6.33
N LYS A 55 0.54 -15.07 7.37
CA LYS A 55 1.91 -14.79 7.83
C LYS A 55 2.59 -16.08 8.27
N THR A 56 3.83 -16.27 7.84
CA THR A 56 4.68 -17.40 8.19
C THR A 56 5.69 -17.04 9.27
N ASP A 57 6.38 -18.06 9.82
CA ASP A 57 7.52 -17.87 10.73
C ASP A 57 8.84 -17.70 9.97
N TYR A 58 8.83 -17.77 8.64
CA TYR A 58 10.00 -17.50 7.81
C TYR A 58 10.36 -16.01 7.84
N SER A 59 11.65 -15.73 7.78
CA SER A 59 12.22 -14.38 7.78
C SER A 59 13.26 -14.24 6.67
N LEU A 60 13.56 -13.01 6.31
CA LEU A 60 14.72 -12.69 5.48
C LEU A 60 15.97 -12.68 6.34
N ASP A 61 17.11 -13.04 5.76
CA ASP A 61 18.39 -12.80 6.37
C ASP A 61 18.91 -11.37 6.13
N SER A 62 20.08 -11.03 6.64
CA SER A 62 20.67 -9.70 6.49
C SER A 62 21.04 -9.33 5.05
N SER A 63 21.04 -10.28 4.12
CA SER A 63 21.26 -10.05 2.69
C SER A 63 19.96 -9.94 1.91
N GLY A 64 18.80 -10.11 2.57
CA GLY A 64 17.49 -10.16 1.94
C GLY A 64 17.16 -11.53 1.32
N TYR A 65 17.96 -12.56 1.61
CA TYR A 65 17.70 -13.92 1.13
C TYR A 65 16.61 -14.59 1.96
N PHE A 66 15.79 -15.41 1.31
CA PHE A 66 14.80 -16.27 1.94
C PHE A 66 14.79 -17.66 1.32
N ASN A 67 14.36 -18.65 2.11
CA ASN A 67 14.10 -20.00 1.63
C ASN A 67 12.89 -20.57 2.38
N LEU A 68 11.82 -20.87 1.64
CA LEU A 68 10.61 -21.47 2.16
C LEU A 68 10.54 -22.93 1.71
N SER A 69 10.08 -23.80 2.59
CA SER A 69 9.85 -25.22 2.33
C SER A 69 8.40 -25.60 2.61
N HIS A 70 8.03 -26.87 2.31
CA HIS A 70 6.70 -27.42 2.52
C HIS A 70 5.59 -26.68 1.75
N LEU A 71 5.92 -26.15 0.57
CA LEU A 71 4.99 -25.45 -0.30
C LEU A 71 4.31 -26.41 -1.27
N LYS A 72 3.12 -26.03 -1.72
CA LYS A 72 2.35 -26.76 -2.73
C LYS A 72 2.32 -25.97 -4.03
N SER A 73 2.16 -26.69 -5.15
CA SER A 73 1.88 -26.03 -6.43
C SER A 73 0.61 -25.17 -6.34
N GLY A 74 0.70 -23.93 -6.78
CA GLY A 74 -0.36 -22.94 -6.70
C GLY A 74 -0.33 -22.06 -5.43
N ASP A 75 0.52 -22.36 -4.45
CA ASP A 75 0.69 -21.46 -3.30
C ASP A 75 1.22 -20.10 -3.78
N VAL A 76 0.71 -19.03 -3.20
CA VAL A 76 1.13 -17.66 -3.52
C VAL A 76 1.95 -17.10 -2.37
N ILE A 77 3.22 -16.80 -2.67
CA ILE A 77 4.14 -16.16 -1.74
C ILE A 77 4.04 -14.65 -1.94
N THR A 78 3.78 -13.94 -0.86
CA THR A 78 3.72 -12.47 -0.83
C THR A 78 4.59 -11.93 0.31
N PHE A 79 5.01 -10.68 0.16
CA PHE A 79 5.81 -9.97 1.15
C PHE A 79 5.05 -8.74 1.60
N SER A 80 5.16 -8.39 2.87
CA SER A 80 4.41 -7.28 3.44
C SER A 80 5.28 -6.46 4.37
N LYS A 81 5.32 -5.17 4.09
CA LYS A 81 5.85 -4.12 4.96
C LYS A 81 5.03 -2.84 4.72
N GLU A 82 4.72 -2.14 5.79
CA GLU A 82 4.01 -0.88 5.71
C GLU A 82 4.77 0.13 4.85
N GLY A 83 4.05 0.81 3.95
CA GLY A 83 4.63 1.78 3.03
C GLY A 83 5.37 1.19 1.83
N TYR A 84 5.28 -0.13 1.59
CA TYR A 84 5.90 -0.79 0.45
C TYR A 84 4.91 -1.68 -0.29
N THR A 85 5.14 -1.84 -1.59
CA THR A 85 4.53 -2.85 -2.44
C THR A 85 5.58 -3.82 -2.92
N PHE A 86 5.24 -5.12 -3.00
CA PHE A 86 6.12 -6.18 -3.47
C PHE A 86 5.42 -6.95 -4.58
N ASN A 87 6.20 -7.46 -5.56
CA ASN A 87 5.68 -8.47 -6.46
C ASN A 87 5.51 -9.80 -5.71
N SER A 88 4.55 -10.61 -6.15
CA SER A 88 4.28 -11.94 -5.60
C SER A 88 4.90 -13.03 -6.47
N TYR A 89 5.06 -14.22 -5.90
CA TYR A 89 5.47 -15.41 -6.63
C TYR A 89 4.46 -16.54 -6.43
N THR A 90 4.06 -17.19 -7.52
CA THR A 90 3.20 -18.38 -7.45
C THR A 90 4.05 -19.64 -7.62
N VAL A 91 3.96 -20.56 -6.68
CA VAL A 91 4.72 -21.80 -6.65
C VAL A 91 4.30 -22.69 -7.83
N GLY A 92 5.26 -23.07 -8.65
CA GLY A 92 5.08 -24.03 -9.75
C GLY A 92 5.01 -25.49 -9.27
N GLY A 93 5.22 -26.39 -10.20
CA GLY A 93 5.28 -27.85 -9.93
C GLY A 93 6.68 -28.38 -9.60
N PHE A 94 7.62 -27.53 -9.21
CA PHE A 94 8.99 -27.89 -8.88
C PHE A 94 9.60 -26.87 -7.90
N SER A 95 10.63 -27.29 -7.17
CA SER A 95 11.41 -26.40 -6.32
C SER A 95 12.28 -25.46 -7.18
N VAL A 96 12.42 -24.23 -6.74
CA VAL A 96 13.22 -23.20 -7.42
C VAL A 96 14.03 -22.40 -6.41
N ASP A 97 15.18 -21.94 -6.81
CA ASP A 97 16.01 -20.98 -6.08
C ASP A 97 16.43 -19.83 -7.01
N GLY A 98 16.78 -18.69 -6.43
CA GLY A 98 17.23 -17.52 -7.16
C GLY A 98 16.10 -16.66 -7.74
N ILE A 99 14.86 -16.74 -7.22
CA ILE A 99 13.83 -15.79 -7.63
C ILE A 99 14.12 -14.40 -7.04
N GLU A 100 13.71 -13.38 -7.78
CA GLU A 100 13.83 -11.98 -7.35
C GLU A 100 12.46 -11.40 -6.99
N ILE A 101 12.37 -10.86 -5.79
CA ILE A 101 11.20 -10.12 -5.30
C ILE A 101 11.59 -8.66 -5.17
N VAL A 102 10.92 -7.79 -5.91
CA VAL A 102 11.19 -6.36 -5.88
C VAL A 102 10.19 -5.67 -4.97
N GLY A 103 10.71 -4.98 -3.96
CA GLY A 103 9.95 -4.11 -3.08
C GLY A 103 10.14 -2.65 -3.45
N THR A 104 9.04 -1.93 -3.64
CA THR A 104 9.04 -0.52 -4.01
C THR A 104 8.30 0.30 -2.96
N LYS A 105 8.91 1.40 -2.53
CA LYS A 105 8.28 2.34 -1.59
C LYS A 105 7.05 2.99 -2.21
N CYS A 106 5.95 3.01 -1.47
CA CYS A 106 4.70 3.64 -1.90
C CYS A 106 4.87 5.16 -2.03
N ARG A 107 4.13 5.77 -2.94
CA ARG A 107 4.07 7.22 -3.12
C ARG A 107 2.64 7.70 -3.01
N TYR A 108 2.47 8.82 -2.33
CA TYR A 108 1.19 9.42 -2.02
C TYR A 108 1.10 10.85 -2.51
N ASP A 109 -0.09 11.25 -2.92
CA ASP A 109 -0.38 12.60 -3.36
C ASP A 109 -0.69 13.51 -2.16
N VAL A 110 0.00 14.64 -2.08
CA VAL A 110 -0.36 15.76 -1.20
C VAL A 110 -0.90 16.88 -2.07
N LEU A 111 -2.19 17.15 -1.94
CA LEU A 111 -2.90 18.15 -2.74
C LEU A 111 -3.33 19.34 -1.87
N THR A 112 -3.37 20.53 -2.46
CA THR A 112 -3.85 21.73 -1.78
C THR A 112 -4.85 22.48 -2.65
N PHE A 113 -5.94 22.94 -2.04
CA PHE A 113 -6.94 23.82 -2.66
C PHE A 113 -6.97 25.16 -1.91
N PHE A 114 -6.93 26.25 -2.65
CA PHE A 114 -6.93 27.60 -2.09
C PHE A 114 -7.34 28.61 -3.16
N ASP A 115 -7.73 29.84 -2.74
CA ASP A 115 -7.98 30.94 -3.65
C ASP A 115 -6.66 31.64 -4.01
N GLU A 116 -6.24 31.51 -5.27
CA GLU A 116 -5.01 32.12 -5.79
C GLU A 116 -5.05 33.66 -5.78
N ASN A 117 -6.23 34.28 -5.69
CA ASN A 117 -6.36 35.73 -5.53
C ASN A 117 -5.94 36.18 -4.12
N CYS A 118 -6.04 35.31 -3.12
CA CYS A 118 -5.77 35.62 -1.71
C CYS A 118 -4.35 35.25 -1.27
N GLY A 119 -3.69 34.28 -1.93
CA GLY A 119 -2.37 33.83 -1.52
C GLY A 119 -1.72 32.83 -2.45
N LYS A 120 -0.64 32.20 -1.96
CA LYS A 120 0.07 31.10 -2.62
C LYS A 120 0.34 30.00 -1.62
N VAL A 121 0.29 28.75 -2.08
CA VAL A 121 0.66 27.56 -1.30
C VAL A 121 1.71 26.77 -2.07
N LYS A 122 2.77 26.33 -1.37
CA LYS A 122 3.81 25.44 -1.90
C LYS A 122 3.86 24.17 -1.08
N GLY A 123 4.40 23.09 -1.66
CA GLY A 123 4.59 21.79 -0.99
C GLY A 123 3.62 20.72 -1.45
N ALA A 124 2.62 21.04 -2.30
CA ALA A 124 1.76 20.05 -2.93
C ALA A 124 2.53 19.30 -4.03
N ARG A 125 2.73 17.99 -3.85
CA ARG A 125 3.39 17.06 -4.78
C ARG A 125 3.21 15.61 -4.34
N LYS A 126 3.78 14.67 -5.09
CA LYS A 126 3.96 13.30 -4.63
C LYS A 126 5.13 13.19 -3.66
N TYR A 127 4.92 12.45 -2.60
CA TYR A 127 5.91 12.12 -1.57
C TYR A 127 6.03 10.61 -1.42
N GLU A 128 7.19 10.14 -0.99
CA GLU A 128 7.36 8.74 -0.60
C GLU A 128 6.80 8.50 0.80
N TYR A 129 6.37 7.28 1.08
CA TYR A 129 5.94 6.89 2.42
C TYR A 129 7.01 7.24 3.47
N GLY A 130 6.60 7.88 4.55
CA GLY A 130 7.49 8.30 5.64
C GLY A 130 8.26 9.59 5.36
N GLU A 131 8.18 10.17 4.14
CA GLU A 131 8.78 11.47 3.84
C GLU A 131 8.06 12.59 4.61
N THR A 132 8.81 13.59 5.07
CA THR A 132 8.20 14.78 5.68
C THR A 132 7.79 15.76 4.60
N ALA A 133 6.49 16.02 4.49
CA ALA A 133 5.95 17.11 3.68
C ALA A 133 5.93 18.40 4.48
N LYS A 134 6.19 19.52 3.78
CA LYS A 134 6.09 20.86 4.34
C LYS A 134 5.25 21.74 3.40
N LEU A 135 4.09 22.17 3.88
CA LEU A 135 3.29 23.19 3.22
C LEU A 135 3.76 24.57 3.67
N THR A 136 3.94 25.47 2.71
CA THR A 136 4.28 26.88 2.96
C THR A 136 3.21 27.74 2.35
N VAL A 137 2.52 28.51 3.18
CA VAL A 137 1.42 29.41 2.83
C VAL A 137 1.92 30.86 2.86
N THR A 138 1.72 31.58 1.78
CA THR A 138 2.10 32.99 1.66
C THR A 138 0.87 33.81 1.27
N PRO A 139 0.23 34.53 2.21
CA PRO A 139 -0.86 35.45 1.90
C PRO A 139 -0.38 36.59 0.98
N LYS A 140 -1.27 37.07 0.12
CA LYS A 140 -1.06 38.32 -0.58
C LYS A 140 -1.29 39.50 0.35
N GLU A 141 -0.93 40.70 -0.13
CA GLU A 141 -1.21 41.94 0.56
C GLU A 141 -2.70 42.03 0.91
N HIS A 142 -3.02 42.57 2.09
CA HIS A 142 -4.36 42.68 2.67
C HIS A 142 -5.06 41.37 3.06
N PHE A 143 -4.38 40.22 2.92
CA PHE A 143 -4.89 38.94 3.38
C PHE A 143 -4.04 38.36 4.51
N GLU A 144 -4.64 37.53 5.31
CA GLU A 144 -4.01 36.74 6.36
C GLU A 144 -4.47 35.27 6.25
N ILE A 145 -3.74 34.36 6.89
CA ILE A 145 -4.10 32.95 6.92
C ILE A 145 -5.24 32.79 7.95
N ASP A 146 -6.39 32.30 7.50
CA ASP A 146 -7.46 31.85 8.38
C ASP A 146 -7.14 30.46 8.93
N GLY A 147 -6.68 29.53 8.07
CA GLY A 147 -6.22 28.22 8.48
C GLY A 147 -5.93 27.27 7.33
N ILE A 148 -5.21 26.20 7.69
CA ILE A 148 -5.01 25.00 6.87
C ILE A 148 -5.93 23.92 7.44
N TYR A 149 -6.80 23.38 6.61
CA TYR A 149 -7.84 22.42 6.99
C TYR A 149 -7.64 21.09 6.26
N GLU A 150 -7.87 19.99 6.95
CA GLU A 150 -7.96 18.66 6.37
C GLU A 150 -9.28 18.02 6.79
N LYS A 151 -10.10 17.57 5.82
CA LYS A 151 -11.44 17.01 6.09
C LYS A 151 -12.28 17.92 7.03
N ASP A 152 -12.25 19.24 6.74
CA ASP A 152 -12.90 20.31 7.53
C ASP A 152 -12.34 20.54 8.95
N ASN A 153 -11.32 19.82 9.38
CA ASN A 153 -10.64 20.06 10.65
C ASN A 153 -9.47 21.03 10.46
N LEU A 154 -9.38 22.04 11.32
CA LEU A 154 -8.24 22.94 11.36
C LEU A 154 -7.00 22.18 11.86
N VAL A 155 -5.97 22.07 11.02
CA VAL A 155 -4.70 21.39 11.37
C VAL A 155 -3.56 22.38 11.66
N SER A 156 -3.64 23.60 11.13
CA SER A 156 -2.68 24.69 11.43
C SER A 156 -3.27 26.06 11.04
N SER A 157 -2.89 27.10 11.80
CA SER A 157 -3.08 28.50 11.41
C SER A 157 -1.76 29.20 11.06
N ASN A 158 -0.65 28.46 11.07
CA ASN A 158 0.69 29.01 10.77
C ASN A 158 0.96 29.05 9.26
N SER A 159 1.93 29.87 8.87
CA SER A 159 2.42 29.94 7.49
C SER A 159 3.18 28.68 7.04
N GLU A 160 3.56 27.82 7.95
CA GLU A 160 4.21 26.55 7.68
C GLU A 160 3.53 25.42 8.45
N TYR A 161 3.31 24.29 7.76
CA TYR A 161 2.77 23.08 8.35
C TYR A 161 3.53 21.87 7.82
N SER A 162 4.12 21.09 8.71
CA SER A 162 4.89 19.89 8.36
C SER A 162 4.26 18.65 8.97
N PHE A 163 4.28 17.53 8.23
CA PHE A 163 3.74 16.25 8.65
C PHE A 163 4.44 15.10 7.92
N THR A 164 4.39 13.89 8.50
CA THR A 164 4.86 12.67 7.85
C THR A 164 3.79 12.13 6.90
N VAL A 165 4.18 11.78 5.68
CA VAL A 165 3.26 11.26 4.64
C VAL A 165 3.15 9.75 4.76
N THR A 166 1.96 9.26 5.07
CA THR A 166 1.63 7.83 5.18
C THR A 166 0.48 7.41 4.25
N ASP A 167 -0.23 8.40 3.68
CA ASP A 167 -1.38 8.22 2.80
C ASP A 167 -1.57 9.46 1.90
N ASP A 168 -2.54 9.40 0.99
CA ASP A 168 -2.98 10.54 0.19
C ASP A 168 -3.66 11.58 1.08
N ARG A 169 -3.25 12.85 0.95
CA ARG A 169 -3.77 13.94 1.79
C ARG A 169 -4.22 15.13 0.96
N VAL A 170 -5.32 15.71 1.39
CA VAL A 170 -5.93 16.88 0.74
C VAL A 170 -6.15 17.97 1.77
N PHE A 171 -5.59 19.15 1.50
CA PHE A 171 -5.70 20.32 2.35
C PHE A 171 -6.46 21.44 1.67
N VAL A 172 -7.29 22.14 2.43
CA VAL A 172 -7.93 23.39 2.02
C VAL A 172 -7.31 24.52 2.83
N VAL A 173 -6.70 25.49 2.16
CA VAL A 173 -6.13 26.67 2.80
C VAL A 173 -7.09 27.85 2.64
N LYS A 174 -7.53 28.40 3.75
CA LYS A 174 -8.43 29.54 3.78
C LYS A 174 -7.68 30.82 4.16
N PHE A 175 -8.10 31.91 3.55
CA PHE A 175 -7.59 33.26 3.82
C PHE A 175 -8.73 34.17 4.25
N SER A 176 -8.43 35.12 5.11
CA SER A 176 -9.33 36.22 5.51
C SER A 176 -8.70 37.56 5.14
N LYS A 177 -9.55 38.58 5.00
CA LYS A 177 -9.06 39.96 4.82
C LYS A 177 -8.49 40.46 6.15
N LYS A 178 -7.33 41.09 6.07
CA LYS A 178 -6.74 41.78 7.25
C LYS A 178 -7.66 42.89 7.75
N LYS A 179 -7.79 42.98 9.06
CA LYS A 179 -8.45 44.10 9.73
C LYS A 179 -7.42 45.15 10.10
N TYR A 180 -7.71 46.38 9.79
CA TYR A 180 -6.85 47.50 10.11
C TYR A 180 -7.52 48.39 11.17
N PRO A 181 -6.81 48.82 12.22
CA PRO A 181 -7.38 49.71 13.21
C PRO A 181 -7.70 51.07 12.56
N ILE A 182 -8.83 51.63 12.92
CA ILE A 182 -9.19 52.98 12.49
C ILE A 182 -8.93 53.91 13.68
N THR A 183 -7.96 54.79 13.49
CA THR A 183 -7.69 55.85 14.45
C THR A 183 -8.33 57.16 13.97
N ILE A 184 -9.22 57.71 14.77
CA ILE A 184 -9.85 59.00 14.49
C ILE A 184 -9.16 60.03 15.38
N GLU A 185 -8.43 60.93 14.74
CA GLU A 185 -7.88 62.08 15.42
C GLU A 185 -9.03 63.13 15.61
N LYS A 186 -9.38 63.43 16.85
CA LYS A 186 -10.34 64.50 17.18
C LYS A 186 -9.63 65.84 16.95
N THR A 187 -10.10 66.61 15.98
CA THR A 187 -9.60 67.97 15.72
C THR A 187 -10.47 69.03 16.40
N ASP A 188 -11.64 68.65 16.99
CA ASP A 188 -12.53 69.59 17.67
C ASP A 188 -13.29 68.87 18.82
N GLU A 189 -13.45 69.55 19.96
CA GLU A 189 -14.10 69.00 21.17
C GLU A 189 -15.64 68.82 21.06
N ALA A 190 -16.23 69.22 19.93
CA ALA A 190 -17.69 69.33 19.79
C ALA A 190 -18.36 68.15 19.07
N CYS A 191 -17.62 67.17 18.55
CA CYS A 191 -18.21 66.05 17.77
C CYS A 191 -17.83 64.69 18.33
N VAL A 192 -18.81 63.94 18.82
CA VAL A 192 -18.64 62.51 19.15
C VAL A 192 -18.91 61.71 17.90
N VAL A 193 -17.85 61.19 17.27
CA VAL A 193 -17.98 60.29 16.13
C VAL A 193 -17.84 58.85 16.65
N ALA A 194 -18.91 58.08 16.55
CA ALA A 194 -18.85 56.64 16.74
C ALA A 194 -18.34 55.98 15.46
N ALA A 195 -17.12 55.47 15.51
CA ALA A 195 -16.52 54.71 14.41
C ALA A 195 -16.22 53.28 14.82
N PRO A 196 -16.27 52.29 13.94
CA PRO A 196 -15.85 50.93 14.24
C PRO A 196 -14.34 50.91 14.61
N GLU A 197 -13.96 50.12 15.59
CA GLU A 197 -12.57 50.00 16.05
C GLU A 197 -11.60 49.45 14.93
N SER A 198 -12.13 48.75 13.95
CA SER A 198 -11.37 48.23 12.80
C SER A 198 -12.26 48.04 11.55
N ALA A 199 -11.63 48.05 10.38
CA ALA A 199 -12.29 47.71 9.11
C ALA A 199 -11.44 46.72 8.32
N ALA A 200 -12.14 45.85 7.56
CA ALA A 200 -11.47 45.01 6.56
C ALA A 200 -11.17 45.80 5.31
N PHE A 201 -10.10 45.44 4.62
CA PHE A 201 -9.77 46.04 3.31
C PHE A 201 -10.90 45.77 2.31
N GLY A 202 -11.38 46.76 1.62
CA GLY A 202 -12.50 46.74 0.69
C GLY A 202 -12.22 46.10 -0.65
#